data_e58a630eeeb59827e7d4cb5baf3fde09
#
_entry.id   e58a630eeeb59827e7d4cb5baf3fde09
#
_cell.length_a   1.000
_cell.length_b   1.000
_cell.length_c   1.000
_cell.angle_alpha   90.00
_cell.angle_beta   90.00
_cell.angle_gamma   90.00
#
_symmetry.space_group_name_H-M   'P 1'
#
loop_
_entity.id
_entity.type
_entity.pdbx_description
1 polymer ?
#
loop_
_entity_poly.entity_id
_entity_poly.type
_entity_poly.pdbx_seq_one_letter_code
_entity_poly.pdbx_strand_id
1 'polypeptide(L)'
;MALEADILECPNCGAAISRQEENCSYCLSPIFVRRRSDIEGKKTLEINKYVQFYKTYMENMKGDSAKIRTALGMCLLEKGAYDESISHFEKAIELMPETGDCFYYLALSKLRKKRPYMHTLPIIKQIVQYLETALEYEEAGRYYYLLYLIQVDFYEKKRLRNNRDSDELMELATKNEVDDLDKSECEKYCGF
;
A
#
# COMPACT_ATOMS: atom_id res chain seq x y z
N MET A 1 -7.65 -15.77 -37.90
CA MET A 1 -7.45 -14.49 -37.18
C MET A 1 -6.28 -14.70 -36.25
N ALA A 2 -5.11 -14.13 -36.55
CA ALA A 2 -3.97 -14.15 -35.66
C ALA A 2 -4.34 -13.33 -34.42
N LEU A 3 -4.26 -13.94 -33.23
CA LEU A 3 -4.29 -13.22 -31.97
C LEU A 3 -3.04 -12.32 -31.99
N GLU A 4 -3.23 -11.01 -32.20
CA GLU A 4 -2.20 -10.04 -31.91
C GLU A 4 -1.87 -10.22 -30.42
N ALA A 5 -0.71 -10.79 -30.15
CA ALA A 5 -0.18 -10.86 -28.80
C ALA A 5 0.09 -9.41 -28.39
N ASP A 6 -0.76 -8.84 -27.55
CA ASP A 6 -0.53 -7.53 -26.94
C ASP A 6 0.78 -7.59 -26.15
N ILE A 7 1.86 -7.23 -26.82
CA ILE A 7 3.20 -7.15 -26.24
C ILE A 7 3.23 -5.91 -25.37
N LEU A 8 3.50 -6.10 -24.10
CA LEU A 8 3.73 -5.01 -23.14
C LEU A 8 5.23 -4.74 -23.05
N GLU A 9 5.59 -3.53 -22.67
CA GLU A 9 6.98 -3.19 -22.36
C GLU A 9 7.22 -3.23 -20.86
N CYS A 10 8.32 -3.84 -20.44
CA CYS A 10 8.71 -3.89 -19.04
C CYS A 10 8.91 -2.46 -18.49
N PRO A 11 8.24 -2.10 -17.36
CA PRO A 11 8.35 -0.76 -16.80
C PRO A 11 9.77 -0.39 -16.33
N ASN A 12 10.63 -1.39 -16.09
CA ASN A 12 12.00 -1.15 -15.65
C ASN A 12 12.99 -1.04 -16.82
N CYS A 13 13.05 -2.02 -17.73
CA CYS A 13 14.08 -2.09 -18.77
C CYS A 13 13.56 -1.86 -20.20
N GLY A 14 12.25 -1.77 -20.42
CA GLY A 14 11.64 -1.58 -21.74
C GLY A 14 11.61 -2.84 -22.63
N ALA A 15 12.05 -4.01 -22.14
CA ALA A 15 11.98 -5.25 -22.91
C ALA A 15 10.53 -5.67 -23.13
N ALA A 16 10.25 -6.30 -24.25
CA ALA A 16 8.95 -6.88 -24.56
C ALA A 16 8.61 -8.01 -23.57
N ILE A 17 7.43 -7.96 -22.98
CA ILE A 17 6.94 -8.92 -22.00
C ILE A 17 5.53 -9.40 -22.36
N SER A 18 5.19 -10.61 -21.94
CA SER A 18 3.83 -11.12 -22.08
C SER A 18 2.95 -10.68 -20.89
N ARG A 19 1.62 -10.69 -21.08
CA ARG A 19 0.65 -10.38 -20.02
C ARG A 19 0.65 -11.40 -18.87
N GLN A 20 1.21 -12.58 -19.10
CA GLN A 20 1.23 -13.67 -18.14
C GLN A 20 2.47 -13.64 -17.24
N GLU A 21 3.48 -12.86 -17.62
CA GLU A 21 4.71 -12.74 -16.83
C GLU A 21 4.47 -11.92 -15.57
N GLU A 22 4.95 -12.43 -14.45
CA GLU A 22 4.93 -11.72 -13.17
C GLU A 22 6.19 -10.89 -12.97
N ASN A 23 7.32 -11.41 -13.44
CA ASN A 23 8.61 -10.75 -13.47
C ASN A 23 9.14 -10.71 -14.90
N CYS A 24 9.83 -9.66 -15.25
CA CYS A 24 10.47 -9.53 -16.55
C CYS A 24 11.57 -10.58 -16.70
N SER A 25 11.51 -11.36 -17.78
CA SER A 25 12.51 -12.40 -18.08
C SER A 25 13.92 -11.85 -18.36
N TYR A 26 14.05 -10.55 -18.67
CA TYR A 26 15.33 -9.90 -18.97
C TYR A 26 16.01 -9.23 -17.76
N CYS A 27 15.25 -8.50 -16.95
CA CYS A 27 15.82 -7.74 -15.83
C CYS A 27 15.34 -8.23 -14.45
N LEU A 28 14.52 -9.27 -14.42
CA LEU A 28 13.95 -9.92 -13.23
C LEU A 28 13.11 -8.97 -12.32
N SER A 29 12.89 -7.74 -12.75
CA SER A 29 12.04 -6.81 -12.01
C SER A 29 10.57 -7.23 -12.06
N PRO A 30 9.81 -7.06 -10.97
CA PRO A 30 8.39 -7.34 -10.96
C PRO A 30 7.66 -6.42 -11.96
N ILE A 31 6.74 -6.97 -12.71
CA ILE A 31 5.88 -6.23 -13.65
C ILE A 31 4.75 -5.58 -12.87
N PHE A 32 4.22 -6.30 -11.87
CA PHE A 32 3.20 -5.81 -10.96
C PHE A 32 3.76 -5.70 -9.55
N VAL A 33 3.75 -4.50 -9.01
CA VAL A 33 4.10 -4.23 -7.61
C VAL A 33 3.04 -4.88 -6.72
N ARG A 34 3.47 -5.80 -5.87
CA ARG A 34 2.62 -6.53 -4.91
C ARG A 34 2.87 -6.10 -3.48
N ARG A 35 4.12 -5.75 -3.19
CA ARG A 35 4.59 -5.27 -1.90
C ARG A 35 5.48 -4.07 -2.10
N ARG A 36 5.61 -3.27 -1.06
CA ARG A 36 6.52 -2.12 -1.10
C ARG A 36 7.97 -2.52 -1.39
N SER A 37 8.42 -3.67 -0.89
CA SER A 37 9.77 -4.19 -1.16
C SER A 37 10.09 -4.30 -2.66
N ASP A 38 9.09 -4.44 -3.53
CA ASP A 38 9.26 -4.49 -4.98
C ASP A 38 9.74 -3.16 -5.58
N ILE A 39 9.47 -2.05 -4.88
CA ILE A 39 9.83 -0.68 -5.30
C ILE A 39 10.73 0.04 -4.30
N GLU A 40 11.09 -0.61 -3.20
CA GLU A 40 11.99 -0.04 -2.21
C GLU A 40 13.37 0.26 -2.80
N GLY A 41 13.93 1.40 -2.43
CA GLY A 41 15.23 1.85 -2.95
C GLY A 41 15.22 2.33 -4.40
N LYS A 42 14.11 2.20 -5.14
CA LYS A 42 14.00 2.72 -6.50
C LYS A 42 13.97 4.25 -6.49
N LYS A 43 14.68 4.84 -7.46
CA LYS A 43 14.66 6.30 -7.64
C LYS A 43 13.30 6.77 -8.17
N THR A 44 12.96 8.01 -7.91
CA THR A 44 11.70 8.62 -8.38
C THR A 44 11.46 8.43 -9.88
N LEU A 45 12.53 8.48 -10.69
CA LEU A 45 12.43 8.26 -12.14
C LEU A 45 12.00 6.84 -12.49
N GLU A 46 12.49 5.84 -11.76
CA GLU A 46 12.13 4.43 -11.96
C GLU A 46 10.68 4.20 -11.53
N ILE A 47 10.24 4.76 -10.38
CA ILE A 47 8.86 4.69 -9.93
C ILE A 47 7.91 5.35 -10.94
N ASN A 48 8.33 6.48 -11.55
CA ASN A 48 7.55 7.13 -12.59
C ASN A 48 7.31 6.23 -13.81
N LYS A 49 8.26 5.37 -14.19
CA LYS A 49 8.08 4.40 -15.27
C LYS A 49 6.96 3.39 -14.93
N TYR A 50 6.91 2.89 -13.69
CA TYR A 50 5.82 2.03 -13.22
C TYR A 50 4.47 2.75 -13.23
N VAL A 51 4.42 3.99 -12.74
CA VAL A 51 3.20 4.80 -12.77
C VAL A 51 2.69 4.97 -14.20
N GLN A 52 3.59 5.32 -15.13
CA GLN A 52 3.21 5.48 -16.54
C GLN A 52 2.75 4.16 -17.15
N PHE A 53 3.47 3.07 -16.89
CA PHE A 53 3.09 1.73 -17.35
C PHE A 53 1.68 1.36 -16.90
N TYR A 54 1.34 1.52 -15.61
CA TYR A 54 0.01 1.18 -15.12
C TYR A 54 -1.09 2.10 -15.68
N LYS A 55 -0.82 3.39 -15.85
CA LYS A 55 -1.77 4.32 -16.48
C LYS A 55 -2.07 3.90 -17.93
N THR A 56 -1.04 3.68 -18.74
CA THR A 56 -1.17 3.20 -20.13
C THR A 56 -1.85 1.84 -20.18
N TYR A 57 -1.53 0.94 -19.25
CA TYR A 57 -2.15 -0.38 -19.19
C TYR A 57 -3.67 -0.26 -18.95
N MET A 58 -4.11 0.59 -18.04
CA MET A 58 -5.55 0.82 -17.77
C MET A 58 -6.27 1.46 -18.96
N GLU A 59 -5.62 2.38 -19.68
CA GLU A 59 -6.19 3.02 -20.88
C GLU A 59 -6.39 2.02 -22.03
N ASN A 60 -5.44 1.10 -22.22
CA ASN A 60 -5.45 0.12 -23.32
C ASN A 60 -6.32 -1.10 -23.01
N MET A 61 -6.51 -1.43 -21.75
CA MET A 61 -7.33 -2.55 -21.31
C MET A 61 -8.75 -2.06 -21.06
N LYS A 62 -9.72 -2.58 -21.81
CA LYS A 62 -11.16 -2.26 -21.63
C LYS A 62 -11.76 -2.74 -20.30
N GLY A 63 -10.97 -2.80 -19.24
CA GLY A 63 -11.39 -3.26 -17.93
C GLY A 63 -10.52 -2.70 -16.82
N ASP A 64 -11.16 -2.22 -15.78
CA ASP A 64 -10.50 -1.81 -14.54
C ASP A 64 -10.12 -3.05 -13.71
N SER A 65 -9.01 -3.02 -13.00
CA SER A 65 -8.51 -4.14 -12.22
C SER A 65 -8.04 -3.68 -10.84
N ALA A 66 -8.55 -4.30 -9.80
CA ALA A 66 -8.12 -4.06 -8.44
C ALA A 66 -6.59 -4.21 -8.28
N LYS A 67 -6.00 -5.26 -8.88
CA LYS A 67 -4.55 -5.51 -8.85
C LYS A 67 -3.75 -4.35 -9.41
N ILE A 68 -4.15 -3.80 -10.55
CA ILE A 68 -3.43 -2.69 -11.20
C ILE A 68 -3.61 -1.41 -10.40
N ARG A 69 -4.81 -1.17 -9.89
CA ARG A 69 -5.09 -0.03 -9.02
C ARG A 69 -4.29 -0.06 -7.73
N THR A 70 -4.16 -1.22 -7.11
CA THR A 70 -3.34 -1.42 -5.92
C THR A 70 -1.86 -1.16 -6.23
N ALA A 71 -1.31 -1.73 -7.30
CA ALA A 71 0.07 -1.51 -7.71
C ALA A 71 0.36 -0.04 -8.03
N LEU A 72 -0.54 0.63 -8.75
CA LEU A 72 -0.43 2.07 -9.03
C LEU A 72 -0.54 2.90 -7.74
N GLY A 73 -1.46 2.56 -6.84
CA GLY A 73 -1.62 3.20 -5.54
C GLY A 73 -0.34 3.13 -4.70
N MET A 74 0.33 1.97 -4.66
CA MET A 74 1.62 1.81 -3.97
C MET A 74 2.73 2.68 -4.58
N CYS A 75 2.83 2.74 -5.91
CA CYS A 75 3.80 3.60 -6.59
C CYS A 75 3.55 5.09 -6.30
N LEU A 76 2.30 5.51 -6.27
CA LEU A 76 1.91 6.89 -5.96
C LEU A 76 2.15 7.22 -4.49
N LEU A 77 1.89 6.28 -3.57
CA LEU A 77 2.22 6.42 -2.15
C LEU A 77 3.72 6.64 -1.95
N GLU A 78 4.57 5.84 -2.60
CA GLU A 78 6.02 5.99 -2.52
C GLU A 78 6.49 7.35 -3.06
N LYS A 79 5.87 7.87 -4.14
CA LYS A 79 6.11 9.22 -4.67
C LYS A 79 5.65 10.34 -3.75
N GLY A 80 4.79 10.08 -2.77
CA GLY A 80 4.14 11.09 -1.95
C GLY A 80 2.92 11.75 -2.63
N ALA A 81 2.41 11.17 -3.72
CA ALA A 81 1.18 11.61 -4.39
C ALA A 81 -0.06 11.01 -3.68
N TYR A 82 -0.26 11.44 -2.41
CA TYR A 82 -1.19 10.79 -1.48
C TYR A 82 -2.64 10.82 -1.95
N ASP A 83 -3.12 11.92 -2.52
CA ASP A 83 -4.52 12.04 -2.94
C ASP A 83 -4.83 11.12 -4.13
N GLU A 84 -3.91 11.03 -5.10
CA GLU A 84 -4.04 10.07 -6.19
C GLU A 84 -3.96 8.63 -5.66
N SER A 85 -3.01 8.34 -4.75
CA SER A 85 -2.85 7.03 -4.12
C SER A 85 -4.14 6.59 -3.41
N ILE A 86 -4.74 7.47 -2.60
CA ILE A 86 -6.02 7.25 -1.91
C ILE A 86 -7.11 6.88 -2.93
N SER A 87 -7.27 7.68 -4.00
CA SER A 87 -8.29 7.42 -5.02
C SER A 87 -8.12 6.05 -5.69
N HIS A 88 -6.88 5.62 -5.93
CA HIS A 88 -6.62 4.30 -6.52
C HIS A 88 -6.91 3.16 -5.55
N PHE A 89 -6.58 3.29 -4.26
CA PHE A 89 -6.92 2.25 -3.28
C PHE A 89 -8.44 2.19 -3.02
N GLU A 90 -9.13 3.32 -2.95
CA GLU A 90 -10.60 3.36 -2.83
C GLU A 90 -11.25 2.62 -4.02
N LYS A 91 -10.78 2.85 -5.24
CA LYS A 91 -11.26 2.13 -6.43
C LYS A 91 -10.89 0.64 -6.43
N ALA A 92 -9.71 0.27 -5.91
CA ALA A 92 -9.31 -1.13 -5.77
C ALA A 92 -10.24 -1.86 -4.80
N ILE A 93 -10.61 -1.23 -3.69
CA ILE A 93 -11.55 -1.76 -2.69
C ILE A 93 -12.96 -1.91 -3.29
N GLU A 94 -13.45 -0.94 -4.09
CA GLU A 94 -14.73 -1.05 -4.79
C GLU A 94 -14.78 -2.26 -5.73
N LEU A 95 -13.64 -2.58 -6.38
CA LEU A 95 -13.53 -3.71 -7.32
C LEU A 95 -13.32 -5.06 -6.64
N MET A 96 -12.63 -5.09 -5.52
CA MET A 96 -12.31 -6.29 -4.73
C MET A 96 -12.19 -5.93 -3.25
N PRO A 97 -13.31 -5.92 -2.50
CA PRO A 97 -13.34 -5.47 -1.12
C PRO A 97 -12.61 -6.41 -0.14
N GLU A 98 -12.40 -7.66 -0.51
CA GLU A 98 -11.83 -8.69 0.37
C GLU A 98 -10.28 -8.67 0.41
N THR A 99 -9.67 -7.49 0.35
CA THR A 99 -8.21 -7.34 0.32
C THR A 99 -7.73 -6.46 1.46
N GLY A 100 -7.29 -7.05 2.56
CA GLY A 100 -6.78 -6.34 3.74
C GLY A 100 -5.67 -5.34 3.42
N ASP A 101 -4.77 -5.71 2.51
CA ASP A 101 -3.67 -4.84 2.06
C ASP A 101 -4.12 -3.50 1.48
N CYS A 102 -5.23 -3.47 0.73
CA CYS A 102 -5.74 -2.21 0.17
C CYS A 102 -6.15 -1.23 1.26
N PHE A 103 -6.79 -1.72 2.33
CA PHE A 103 -7.15 -0.90 3.48
C PHE A 103 -5.92 -0.44 4.28
N TYR A 104 -4.93 -1.30 4.44
CA TYR A 104 -3.67 -0.95 5.09
C TYR A 104 -2.92 0.16 4.33
N TYR A 105 -2.73 0.03 3.02
CA TYR A 105 -2.07 1.06 2.22
C TYR A 105 -2.92 2.34 2.10
N LEU A 106 -4.24 2.25 2.14
CA LEU A 106 -5.13 3.39 2.25
C LEU A 106 -4.90 4.14 3.58
N ALA A 107 -4.78 3.42 4.69
CA ALA A 107 -4.46 3.98 6.00
C ALA A 107 -3.10 4.71 5.97
N LEU A 108 -2.04 4.11 5.42
CA LEU A 108 -0.74 4.74 5.24
C LEU A 108 -0.81 6.00 4.36
N SER A 109 -1.60 5.96 3.28
CA SER A 109 -1.78 7.12 2.40
C SER A 109 -2.45 8.29 3.12
N LYS A 110 -3.41 8.02 4.00
CA LYS A 110 -4.09 9.05 4.82
C LYS A 110 -3.15 9.66 5.87
N LEU A 111 -2.15 8.93 6.35
CA LEU A 111 -1.13 9.47 7.26
C LEU A 111 -0.17 10.46 6.57
N ARG A 112 0.01 10.39 5.25
CA ARG A 112 0.79 11.36 4.44
C ARG A 112 2.21 11.58 4.96
N LYS A 113 2.88 10.56 5.47
CA LYS A 113 4.19 10.64 6.15
C LYS A 113 4.23 11.68 7.29
N LYS A 114 3.12 11.85 7.98
CA LYS A 114 3.01 12.72 9.16
C LYS A 114 2.71 11.87 10.38
N ARG A 115 3.29 12.27 11.52
CA ARG A 115 3.04 11.60 12.79
C ARG A 115 1.54 11.57 13.11
N PRO A 116 1.02 10.46 13.64
CA PRO A 116 -0.38 10.37 14.07
C PRO A 116 -0.80 11.55 14.96
N TYR A 117 0.09 11.99 15.85
CA TYR A 117 -0.14 13.16 16.72
C TYR A 117 -0.54 14.44 15.95
N MET A 118 -0.04 14.61 14.72
CA MET A 118 -0.29 15.82 13.91
C MET A 118 -1.66 15.83 13.23
N HIS A 119 -2.38 14.71 13.27
CA HIS A 119 -3.71 14.58 12.66
C HIS A 119 -4.83 14.96 13.63
N THR A 120 -6.01 15.21 13.07
CA THR A 120 -7.24 15.41 13.84
C THR A 120 -7.86 14.07 14.24
N LEU A 121 -8.64 14.06 15.30
CA LEU A 121 -9.32 12.84 15.78
C LEU A 121 -10.21 12.17 14.72
N PRO A 122 -11.00 12.90 13.89
CA PRO A 122 -11.78 12.25 12.84
C PRO A 122 -10.91 11.50 11.81
N ILE A 123 -9.77 12.05 11.40
CA ILE A 123 -8.83 11.41 10.48
C ILE A 123 -8.26 10.13 11.11
N ILE A 124 -7.82 10.21 12.36
CA ILE A 124 -7.27 9.03 13.07
C ILE A 124 -8.34 7.95 13.24
N LYS A 125 -9.58 8.31 13.59
CA LYS A 125 -10.68 7.33 13.66
C LYS A 125 -10.92 6.63 12.32
N GLN A 126 -10.88 7.37 11.21
CA GLN A 126 -11.01 6.79 9.87
C GLN A 126 -9.87 5.84 9.55
N ILE A 127 -8.62 6.21 9.87
CA ILE A 127 -7.44 5.36 9.67
C ILE A 127 -7.56 4.07 10.49
N VAL A 128 -7.95 4.18 11.76
CA VAL A 128 -8.16 3.04 12.64
C VAL A 128 -9.25 2.12 12.09
N GLN A 129 -10.36 2.66 11.58
CA GLN A 129 -11.43 1.88 10.96
C GLN A 129 -10.94 1.09 9.74
N TYR A 130 -10.09 1.69 8.90
CA TYR A 130 -9.48 0.95 7.77
C TYR A 130 -8.63 -0.23 8.25
N LEU A 131 -7.84 -0.04 9.31
CA LEU A 131 -7.02 -1.12 9.86
C LEU A 131 -7.87 -2.22 10.51
N GLU A 132 -8.96 -1.86 11.19
CA GLU A 132 -9.92 -2.83 11.72
C GLU A 132 -10.58 -3.63 10.59
N THR A 133 -10.99 -2.96 9.51
CA THR A 133 -11.52 -3.66 8.33
C THR A 133 -10.46 -4.55 7.68
N ALA A 134 -9.19 -4.13 7.62
CA ALA A 134 -8.12 -4.98 7.13
C ALA A 134 -7.97 -6.27 7.96
N LEU A 135 -8.07 -6.16 9.29
CA LEU A 135 -8.00 -7.28 10.23
C LEU A 135 -9.20 -8.24 10.13
N GLU A 136 -10.36 -7.79 9.63
CA GLU A 136 -11.50 -8.68 9.35
C GLU A 136 -11.21 -9.65 8.19
N TYR A 137 -10.32 -9.28 7.26
CA TYR A 137 -9.95 -10.12 6.12
C TYR A 137 -8.68 -10.92 6.36
N GLU A 138 -7.70 -10.36 7.07
CA GLU A 138 -6.41 -10.99 7.31
C GLU A 138 -5.80 -10.50 8.63
N GLU A 139 -5.38 -11.41 9.48
CA GLU A 139 -4.59 -11.09 10.67
C GLU A 139 -3.11 -10.93 10.30
N ALA A 140 -2.65 -9.70 10.05
CA ALA A 140 -1.26 -9.42 9.74
C ALA A 140 -0.60 -8.54 10.81
N GLY A 141 0.61 -8.88 11.22
CA GLY A 141 1.35 -8.18 12.28
C GLY A 141 1.57 -6.69 11.98
N ARG A 142 1.76 -6.32 10.71
CA ARG A 142 1.91 -4.92 10.29
C ARG A 142 0.67 -4.05 10.56
N TYR A 143 -0.54 -4.63 10.56
CA TYR A 143 -1.77 -3.88 10.86
C TYR A 143 -1.85 -3.57 12.35
N TYR A 144 -1.54 -4.54 13.20
CA TYR A 144 -1.44 -4.34 14.65
C TYR A 144 -0.33 -3.38 15.02
N TYR A 145 0.83 -3.45 14.36
CA TYR A 145 1.93 -2.53 14.61
C TYR A 145 1.58 -1.09 14.24
N LEU A 146 0.88 -0.87 13.13
CA LEU A 146 0.41 0.46 12.78
C LEU A 146 -0.63 0.99 13.79
N LEU A 147 -1.53 0.13 14.27
CA LEU A 147 -2.45 0.47 15.35
C LEU A 147 -1.70 0.82 16.64
N TYR A 148 -0.65 0.08 16.99
CA TYR A 148 0.23 0.38 18.12
C TYR A 148 0.87 1.78 17.98
N LEU A 149 1.45 2.11 16.85
CA LEU A 149 2.03 3.43 16.62
C LEU A 149 1.01 4.56 16.78
N ILE A 150 -0.20 4.35 16.27
CA ILE A 150 -1.31 5.31 16.42
C ILE A 150 -1.73 5.41 17.89
N GLN A 151 -1.80 4.29 18.61
CA GLN A 151 -2.16 4.25 20.02
C GLN A 151 -1.18 5.08 20.83
N VAL A 152 0.12 4.82 20.72
CA VAL A 152 1.17 5.48 21.48
C VAL A 152 1.31 6.96 21.09
N ASP A 153 1.37 7.27 19.78
CA ASP A 153 1.68 8.63 19.33
C ASP A 153 0.48 9.57 19.34
N PHE A 154 -0.74 9.07 19.16
CA PHE A 154 -1.93 9.93 19.15
C PHE A 154 -2.72 9.85 20.45
N TYR A 155 -3.20 8.68 20.84
CA TYR A 155 -4.13 8.57 21.96
C TYR A 155 -3.43 8.81 23.31
N GLU A 156 -2.31 8.15 23.59
CA GLU A 156 -1.62 8.27 24.87
C GLU A 156 -1.00 9.65 25.03
N LYS A 157 -0.28 10.17 24.03
CA LYS A 157 0.32 11.51 24.11
C LYS A 157 -0.71 12.63 24.26
N LYS A 158 -1.89 12.48 23.64
CA LYS A 158 -2.98 13.44 23.80
C LYS A 158 -3.86 13.15 25.02
N ARG A 159 -3.56 12.09 25.77
CA ARG A 159 -4.35 11.62 26.92
C ARG A 159 -5.82 11.38 26.57
N LEU A 160 -6.08 10.90 25.37
CA LEU A 160 -7.41 10.54 24.91
C LEU A 160 -7.70 9.09 25.30
N ARG A 161 -8.90 8.84 25.83
CA ARG A 161 -9.33 7.47 26.16
C ARG A 161 -9.85 6.76 24.91
N ASN A 162 -9.44 5.52 24.76
CA ASN A 162 -10.01 4.52 23.85
C ASN A 162 -9.97 3.15 24.53
N ASN A 163 -10.46 2.13 23.85
CA ASN A 163 -10.55 0.77 24.40
C ASN A 163 -9.35 -0.11 24.01
N ARG A 164 -8.23 0.48 23.55
CA ARG A 164 -7.05 -0.27 23.13
C ARG A 164 -5.91 -0.05 24.09
N ASP A 165 -5.18 -1.13 24.32
CA ASP A 165 -3.95 -1.14 25.10
C ASP A 165 -2.75 -1.26 24.16
N SER A 166 -1.70 -0.45 24.38
CA SER A 166 -0.51 -0.46 23.52
C SER A 166 0.30 -1.73 23.68
N ASP A 167 0.39 -2.29 24.88
CA ASP A 167 1.15 -3.50 25.14
C ASP A 167 0.46 -4.70 24.47
N GLU A 168 -0.88 -4.80 24.54
CA GLU A 168 -1.66 -5.81 23.84
C GLU A 168 -1.49 -5.73 22.32
N LEU A 169 -1.51 -4.52 21.75
CA LEU A 169 -1.31 -4.33 20.31
C LEU A 169 0.09 -4.76 19.86
N MET A 170 1.13 -4.51 20.65
CA MET A 170 2.48 -4.96 20.36
C MET A 170 2.62 -6.48 20.47
N GLU A 171 1.97 -7.10 21.47
CA GLU A 171 1.92 -8.57 21.59
C GLU A 171 1.24 -9.21 20.38
N LEU A 172 0.10 -8.66 19.93
CA LEU A 172 -0.61 -9.11 18.74
C LEU A 172 0.23 -8.93 17.46
N ALA A 173 0.93 -7.80 17.31
CA ALA A 173 1.84 -7.57 16.19
C ALA A 173 2.94 -8.64 16.15
N THR A 174 3.55 -8.95 17.30
CA THR A 174 4.61 -9.96 17.41
C THR A 174 4.08 -11.36 17.16
N LYS A 175 2.92 -11.70 17.71
CA LYS A 175 2.26 -13.00 17.49
C LYS A 175 1.93 -13.25 16.02
N ASN A 176 1.58 -12.19 15.29
CA ASN A 176 1.28 -12.24 13.86
C ASN A 176 2.50 -11.87 12.98
N GLU A 177 3.70 -12.15 13.47
CA GLU A 177 4.96 -12.18 12.72
C GLU A 177 5.35 -10.83 12.07
N VAL A 178 5.12 -9.70 12.76
CA VAL A 178 5.62 -8.41 12.28
C VAL A 178 7.15 -8.44 12.19
N ASP A 179 7.70 -8.24 11.01
CA ASP A 179 9.13 -8.18 10.78
C ASP A 179 9.71 -6.76 10.82
N ASP A 180 11.03 -6.62 10.68
CA ASP A 180 11.71 -5.33 10.72
C ASP A 180 11.41 -4.48 9.47
N LEU A 181 11.08 -5.10 8.34
CA LEU A 181 10.66 -4.40 7.13
C LEU A 181 9.28 -3.79 7.30
N ASP A 182 8.34 -4.53 7.88
CA ASP A 182 6.99 -4.07 8.22
C ASP A 182 7.05 -2.88 9.19
N LYS A 183 7.88 -2.98 10.25
CA LYS A 183 8.09 -1.90 11.22
C LYS A 183 8.66 -0.66 10.55
N SER A 184 9.73 -0.81 9.76
CA SER A 184 10.34 0.29 9.01
C SER A 184 9.36 0.96 8.05
N GLU A 185 8.48 0.18 7.40
CA GLU A 185 7.43 0.71 6.55
C GLU A 185 6.43 1.56 7.34
N CYS A 186 5.88 1.01 8.43
CA CYS A 186 4.94 1.73 9.28
C CYS A 186 5.54 3.03 9.81
N GLU A 187 6.77 2.98 10.33
CA GLU A 187 7.49 4.14 10.87
C GLU A 187 7.72 5.21 9.80
N LYS A 188 8.23 4.82 8.62
CA LYS A 188 8.44 5.72 7.48
C LYS A 188 7.16 6.49 7.10
N TYR A 189 6.02 5.80 7.03
CA TYR A 189 4.76 6.44 6.65
C TYR A 189 4.03 7.12 7.80
N CYS A 190 4.41 6.81 9.04
CA CYS A 190 4.00 7.56 10.23
C CYS A 190 4.90 8.78 10.49
N GLY A 191 5.94 9.03 9.71
CA GLY A 191 6.84 10.18 9.89
C GLY A 191 7.72 10.10 11.15
N PHE A 192 8.11 8.88 11.55
CA PHE A 192 9.12 8.62 12.58
C PHE A 192 10.51 8.57 12.00
#